data_17ed1a4e9c69e16a56dcaa296e03713c
#
_entry.id   17ed1a4e9c69e16a56dcaa296e03713c
#
_cell.length_a   1.000
_cell.length_b   1.000
_cell.length_c   1.000
_cell.angle_alpha   90.00
_cell.angle_beta   90.00
_cell.angle_gamma   90.00
#
_symmetry.space_group_name_H-M   'P 1'
#
loop_
_entity.id
_entity.type
_entity.pdbx_description
1 polymer ?
#
loop_
_entity_poly.entity_id
_entity_poly.type
_entity_poly.pdbx_seq_one_letter_code
_entity_poly.pdbx_strand_id
1 'polypeptide(L)'
;MTKILITGAEGLIGRAARVALEGEGYAVGGCDLRAARAAEQFDFRDARRLRAALAGCDGVLHLAAVSRVVWGEMYPGLCSSINVGGVRSLIKTIAAMPHPAWLVFASSREIYGTPPRLPCRPDTPPNPENLYARTKLAGEAMVRDFRDQGGCAAVVRFSNVFGSVADYHDRVAPAFAAAAARGGVLRVRGGDSTFDFTPLADAVDAVVKMVRAVDRGACGMPPVDIVTGRSISLMNLAQMALAHGGGDIVVEERQPFYPAHFQGDPGAAQKHLGWVARRPVADAVGQLVEDFKRLGERGDANTQNHSWLSAAL
;
A
#
# COMPACT_ATOMS: atom_id res chain seq x y z
N MET A 1 -10.19 -3.02 -25.13
CA MET A 1 -9.48 -3.57 -23.96
C MET A 1 -8.92 -2.40 -23.17
N THR A 2 -9.40 -2.16 -21.98
CA THR A 2 -8.98 -1.03 -21.14
C THR A 2 -7.50 -1.18 -20.76
N LYS A 3 -6.73 -0.13 -20.96
CA LYS A 3 -5.28 -0.11 -20.67
C LYS A 3 -4.99 0.71 -19.43
N ILE A 4 -4.26 0.12 -18.48
CA ILE A 4 -3.96 0.71 -17.16
C ILE A 4 -2.46 0.84 -16.99
N LEU A 5 -2.00 1.99 -16.51
CA LEU A 5 -0.64 2.17 -16.02
C LEU A 5 -0.61 2.00 -14.49
N ILE A 6 0.22 1.08 -13.98
CA ILE A 6 0.51 0.96 -12.55
C ILE A 6 1.85 1.65 -12.26
N THR A 7 1.85 2.71 -11.45
CA THR A 7 3.09 3.25 -10.89
C THR A 7 3.38 2.56 -9.56
N GLY A 8 4.64 2.26 -9.27
CA GLY A 8 5.00 1.39 -8.15
C GLY A 8 4.67 -0.08 -8.44
N ALA A 9 4.80 -0.48 -9.70
CA ALA A 9 4.41 -1.79 -10.21
C ALA A 9 5.19 -2.96 -9.59
N GLU A 10 6.41 -2.71 -9.09
CA GLU A 10 7.26 -3.69 -8.41
C GLU A 10 7.11 -3.66 -6.88
N GLY A 11 6.18 -2.86 -6.35
CA GLY A 11 5.81 -2.86 -4.93
C GLY A 11 4.96 -4.07 -4.54
N LEU A 12 4.75 -4.26 -3.22
CA LEU A 12 3.94 -5.34 -2.65
C LEU A 12 2.56 -5.45 -3.33
N ILE A 13 1.81 -4.36 -3.33
CA ILE A 13 0.46 -4.32 -3.93
C ILE A 13 0.56 -4.29 -5.45
N GLY A 14 1.53 -3.57 -6.02
CA GLY A 14 1.67 -3.36 -7.46
C GLY A 14 1.81 -4.66 -8.25
N ARG A 15 2.72 -5.54 -7.83
CA ARG A 15 2.92 -6.87 -8.45
C ARG A 15 1.66 -7.73 -8.40
N ALA A 16 1.04 -7.81 -7.24
CA ALA A 16 -0.15 -8.63 -7.06
C ALA A 16 -1.37 -8.06 -7.81
N ALA A 17 -1.53 -6.73 -7.81
CA ALA A 17 -2.58 -6.04 -8.56
C ALA A 17 -2.41 -6.20 -10.08
N ARG A 18 -1.16 -6.16 -10.59
CA ARG A 18 -0.89 -6.42 -12.02
C ARG A 18 -1.45 -7.78 -12.44
N VAL A 19 -1.04 -8.85 -11.74
CA VAL A 19 -1.48 -10.21 -12.04
C VAL A 19 -3.00 -10.33 -11.98
N ALA A 20 -3.63 -9.76 -10.97
CA ALA A 20 -5.07 -9.81 -10.81
C ALA A 20 -5.81 -9.04 -11.91
N LEU A 21 -5.35 -7.83 -12.27
CA LEU A 21 -5.97 -7.02 -13.32
C LEU A 21 -5.78 -7.62 -14.73
N GLU A 22 -4.60 -8.20 -15.01
CA GLU A 22 -4.38 -8.96 -16.25
C GLU A 22 -5.31 -10.17 -16.34
N GLY A 23 -5.53 -10.88 -15.22
CA GLY A 23 -6.50 -11.98 -15.12
C GLY A 23 -7.96 -11.54 -15.33
N GLU A 24 -8.27 -10.27 -15.10
CA GLU A 24 -9.59 -9.66 -15.38
C GLU A 24 -9.72 -9.09 -16.80
N GLY A 25 -8.68 -9.26 -17.64
CA GLY A 25 -8.69 -8.84 -19.03
C GLY A 25 -8.27 -7.39 -19.26
N TYR A 26 -7.63 -6.72 -18.31
CA TYR A 26 -7.02 -5.41 -18.54
C TYR A 26 -5.63 -5.54 -19.21
N ALA A 27 -5.29 -4.59 -20.05
CA ALA A 27 -3.91 -4.43 -20.53
C ALA A 27 -3.12 -3.61 -19.50
N VAL A 28 -2.11 -4.20 -18.84
CA VAL A 28 -1.41 -3.54 -17.74
C VAL A 28 0.03 -3.20 -18.10
N GLY A 29 0.36 -1.90 -18.10
CA GLY A 29 1.73 -1.38 -18.13
C GLY A 29 2.24 -1.02 -16.75
N GLY A 30 3.55 -0.98 -16.56
CA GLY A 30 4.19 -0.61 -15.30
C GLY A 30 5.11 0.59 -15.39
N CYS A 31 5.33 1.20 -14.22
CA CYS A 31 6.36 2.20 -13.99
C CYS A 31 6.92 1.97 -12.59
N ASP A 32 8.19 1.57 -12.49
CA ASP A 32 8.90 1.39 -11.22
C ASP A 32 10.42 1.50 -11.45
N LEU A 33 11.14 2.03 -10.46
CA LEU A 33 12.61 2.11 -10.52
C LEU A 33 13.28 0.73 -10.50
N ARG A 34 12.58 -0.30 -10.02
CA ARG A 34 13.07 -1.69 -9.90
C ARG A 34 12.56 -2.60 -11.02
N ALA A 35 11.82 -2.07 -11.99
CA ALA A 35 11.29 -2.90 -13.06
C ALA A 35 12.42 -3.56 -13.88
N ALA A 36 12.28 -4.86 -14.16
CA ALA A 36 13.23 -5.60 -14.99
C ALA A 36 13.13 -5.21 -16.47
N ARG A 37 11.95 -4.78 -16.93
CA ARG A 37 11.73 -4.33 -18.29
C ARG A 37 12.19 -2.88 -18.45
N ALA A 38 13.15 -2.60 -19.29
CA ALA A 38 13.72 -1.26 -19.52
C ALA A 38 12.65 -0.19 -19.84
N ALA A 39 11.60 -0.58 -20.58
CA ALA A 39 10.48 0.32 -20.91
C ALA A 39 9.67 0.76 -19.68
N GLU A 40 9.62 -0.06 -18.63
CA GLU A 40 8.90 0.19 -17.38
C GLU A 40 9.82 0.70 -16.27
N GLN A 41 11.15 0.61 -16.44
CA GLN A 41 12.15 1.04 -15.48
C GLN A 41 12.40 2.53 -15.60
N PHE A 42 11.59 3.33 -14.93
CA PHE A 42 11.77 4.79 -14.88
C PHE A 42 11.12 5.42 -13.67
N ASP A 43 11.58 6.62 -13.35
CA ASP A 43 10.97 7.47 -12.33
C ASP A 43 9.73 8.15 -12.93
N PHE A 44 8.57 7.97 -12.31
CA PHE A 44 7.33 8.61 -12.76
C PHE A 44 7.36 10.16 -12.67
N ARG A 45 8.38 10.74 -12.04
CA ARG A 45 8.67 12.19 -12.06
C ARG A 45 9.25 12.65 -13.40
N ASP A 46 9.81 11.73 -14.22
CA ASP A 46 10.22 12.04 -15.59
C ASP A 46 8.98 12.25 -16.47
N ALA A 47 8.61 13.51 -16.65
CA ALA A 47 7.40 13.90 -17.36
C ALA A 47 7.39 13.42 -18.83
N ARG A 48 8.55 13.27 -19.49
CA ARG A 48 8.64 12.77 -20.86
C ARG A 48 8.30 11.28 -20.91
N ARG A 49 8.95 10.47 -20.07
CA ARG A 49 8.71 9.02 -20.00
C ARG A 49 7.30 8.73 -19.51
N LEU A 50 6.83 9.46 -18.49
CA LEU A 50 5.47 9.33 -17.97
C LEU A 50 4.43 9.60 -19.08
N ARG A 51 4.58 10.68 -19.86
CA ARG A 51 3.67 10.99 -20.96
C ARG A 51 3.67 9.89 -22.01
N ALA A 52 4.84 9.35 -22.36
CA ALA A 52 4.93 8.22 -23.29
C ALA A 52 4.24 6.96 -22.73
N ALA A 53 4.41 6.65 -21.45
CA ALA A 53 3.77 5.50 -20.79
C ALA A 53 2.25 5.66 -20.70
N LEU A 54 1.76 6.88 -20.52
CA LEU A 54 0.31 7.20 -20.45
C LEU A 54 -0.36 7.21 -21.83
N ALA A 55 0.40 7.20 -22.92
CA ALA A 55 -0.18 7.22 -24.27
C ALA A 55 -1.11 6.02 -24.48
N GLY A 56 -2.40 6.32 -24.75
CA GLY A 56 -3.45 5.31 -24.93
C GLY A 56 -3.82 4.53 -23.66
N CYS A 57 -3.47 5.02 -22.47
CA CYS A 57 -4.00 4.49 -21.23
C CYS A 57 -5.36 5.12 -20.90
N ASP A 58 -6.29 4.28 -20.45
CA ASP A 58 -7.62 4.68 -19.98
C ASP A 58 -7.59 5.02 -18.49
N GLY A 59 -6.62 4.46 -17.75
CA GLY A 59 -6.53 4.65 -16.32
C GLY A 59 -5.14 4.51 -15.72
N VAL A 60 -5.01 5.04 -14.50
CA VAL A 60 -3.78 4.97 -13.69
C VAL A 60 -4.11 4.44 -12.30
N LEU A 61 -3.41 3.38 -11.90
CA LEU A 61 -3.33 2.94 -10.50
C LEU A 61 -2.02 3.46 -9.91
N HIS A 62 -2.10 4.51 -9.10
CA HIS A 62 -0.92 5.17 -8.53
C HIS A 62 -0.58 4.61 -7.15
N LEU A 63 0.40 3.70 -7.11
CA LEU A 63 0.93 3.06 -5.89
C LEU A 63 2.35 3.53 -5.54
N ALA A 64 3.05 4.20 -6.46
CA ALA A 64 4.41 4.67 -6.24
C ALA A 64 4.47 5.71 -5.11
N ALA A 65 5.34 5.49 -4.15
CA ALA A 65 5.59 6.43 -3.05
C ALA A 65 6.87 6.05 -2.28
N VAL A 66 7.44 7.00 -1.57
CA VAL A 66 8.18 6.71 -0.34
C VAL A 66 7.14 6.25 0.67
N SER A 67 6.99 4.93 0.88
CA SER A 67 5.86 4.31 1.57
C SER A 67 6.12 3.95 3.05
N ARG A 68 7.32 4.22 3.54
CA ARG A 68 7.73 3.94 4.92
C ARG A 68 7.83 5.25 5.71
N VAL A 69 7.18 5.30 6.89
CA VAL A 69 7.27 6.43 7.82
C VAL A 69 8.74 6.75 8.13
N VAL A 70 9.52 5.72 8.48
CA VAL A 70 10.97 5.87 8.79
C VAL A 70 11.73 6.54 7.65
N TRP A 71 11.48 6.15 6.40
CA TRP A 71 12.16 6.76 5.26
C TRP A 71 11.67 8.18 4.98
N GLY A 72 10.40 8.46 5.25
CA GLY A 72 9.88 9.82 5.18
C GLY A 72 10.62 10.78 6.12
N GLU A 73 10.88 10.32 7.34
CA GLU A 73 11.65 11.11 8.33
C GLU A 73 13.14 11.16 8.02
N MET A 74 13.74 10.06 7.53
CA MET A 74 15.18 10.05 7.16
C MET A 74 15.48 10.85 5.89
N TYR A 75 14.55 10.90 4.92
CA TYR A 75 14.73 11.54 3.61
C TYR A 75 13.57 12.48 3.28
N PRO A 76 13.34 13.54 4.07
CA PRO A 76 12.15 14.38 3.96
C PRO A 76 12.02 15.10 2.61
N GLY A 77 13.13 15.54 2.03
CA GLY A 77 13.16 16.15 0.70
C GLY A 77 12.74 15.18 -0.39
N LEU A 78 13.26 13.95 -0.36
CA LEU A 78 12.89 12.88 -1.30
C LEU A 78 11.43 12.48 -1.14
N CYS A 79 10.95 12.28 0.10
CA CYS A 79 9.56 11.96 0.39
C CYS A 79 8.60 13.02 -0.17
N SER A 80 8.89 14.31 0.07
CA SER A 80 8.08 15.41 -0.45
C SER A 80 8.16 15.50 -1.98
N SER A 81 9.33 15.33 -2.57
CA SER A 81 9.53 15.37 -4.03
C SER A 81 8.73 14.25 -4.72
N ILE A 82 8.80 13.02 -4.21
CA ILE A 82 8.09 11.87 -4.80
C ILE A 82 6.59 11.94 -4.52
N ASN A 83 6.20 12.04 -3.24
CA ASN A 83 4.81 11.85 -2.83
C ASN A 83 3.94 13.09 -3.10
N VAL A 84 4.51 14.28 -3.20
CA VAL A 84 3.77 15.53 -3.47
C VAL A 84 4.09 16.06 -4.85
N GLY A 85 5.38 16.31 -5.14
CA GLY A 85 5.82 16.81 -6.44
C GLY A 85 5.47 15.88 -7.59
N GLY A 86 5.75 14.58 -7.41
CA GLY A 86 5.44 13.54 -8.39
C GLY A 86 3.94 13.40 -8.65
N VAL A 87 3.11 13.37 -7.58
CA VAL A 87 1.64 13.29 -7.73
C VAL A 87 1.09 14.51 -8.47
N ARG A 88 1.59 15.70 -8.15
CA ARG A 88 1.21 16.93 -8.87
C ARG A 88 1.56 16.85 -10.36
N SER A 89 2.74 16.34 -10.69
CA SER A 89 3.18 16.15 -12.08
C SER A 89 2.33 15.09 -12.80
N LEU A 90 2.03 13.98 -12.14
CA LEU A 90 1.17 12.92 -12.68
C LEU A 90 -0.22 13.46 -13.02
N ILE A 91 -0.87 14.14 -12.09
CA ILE A 91 -2.23 14.71 -12.29
C ILE A 91 -2.21 15.74 -13.43
N LYS A 92 -1.20 16.65 -13.47
CA LYS A 92 -1.06 17.59 -14.59
C LYS A 92 -0.88 16.89 -15.93
N THR A 93 -0.13 15.79 -15.97
CA THR A 93 0.10 15.04 -17.21
C THR A 93 -1.19 14.34 -17.66
N ILE A 94 -1.95 13.74 -16.74
CA ILE A 94 -3.26 13.14 -17.02
C ILE A 94 -4.26 14.20 -17.53
N ALA A 95 -4.37 15.34 -16.85
CA ALA A 95 -5.28 16.42 -17.23
C ALA A 95 -4.98 17.03 -18.59
N ALA A 96 -3.72 16.97 -19.06
CA ALA A 96 -3.29 17.47 -20.35
C ALA A 96 -3.51 16.47 -21.51
N MET A 97 -3.99 15.25 -21.24
CA MET A 97 -4.28 14.25 -22.29
C MET A 97 -5.56 14.65 -23.05
N PRO A 98 -5.66 14.35 -24.36
CA PRO A 98 -6.89 14.57 -25.13
C PRO A 98 -8.11 13.87 -24.52
N HIS A 99 -7.90 12.69 -23.95
CA HIS A 99 -8.86 11.92 -23.15
C HIS A 99 -8.20 11.62 -21.80
N PRO A 100 -8.49 12.42 -20.75
CA PRO A 100 -7.87 12.24 -19.45
C PRO A 100 -8.15 10.86 -18.87
N ALA A 101 -7.10 10.13 -18.50
CA ALA A 101 -7.23 8.84 -17.84
C ALA A 101 -7.84 9.02 -16.44
N TRP A 102 -8.63 8.04 -15.99
CA TRP A 102 -9.05 8.01 -14.60
C TRP A 102 -7.87 7.67 -13.66
N LEU A 103 -7.98 8.09 -12.40
CA LEU A 103 -6.92 7.90 -11.40
C LEU A 103 -7.45 7.19 -10.15
N VAL A 104 -6.83 6.08 -9.78
CA VAL A 104 -6.94 5.49 -8.44
C VAL A 104 -5.68 5.81 -7.65
N PHE A 105 -5.82 6.60 -6.59
CA PHE A 105 -4.72 7.07 -5.75
C PHE A 105 -4.63 6.26 -4.47
N ALA A 106 -3.45 5.69 -4.21
CA ALA A 106 -3.16 4.99 -2.97
C ALA A 106 -2.77 5.97 -1.85
N SER A 107 -3.67 6.16 -0.91
CA SER A 107 -3.45 6.82 0.36
C SER A 107 -3.18 5.81 1.48
N SER A 108 -3.24 6.22 2.74
CA SER A 108 -2.85 5.42 3.89
C SER A 108 -3.69 5.73 5.13
N ARG A 109 -3.88 4.75 6.00
CA ARG A 109 -4.41 4.95 7.34
C ARG A 109 -3.60 5.94 8.19
N GLU A 110 -2.32 6.15 7.85
CA GLU A 110 -1.45 7.06 8.58
C GLU A 110 -1.97 8.51 8.62
N ILE A 111 -2.86 8.89 7.69
CA ILE A 111 -3.49 10.22 7.72
C ILE A 111 -4.34 10.45 8.98
N TYR A 112 -4.82 9.40 9.62
CA TYR A 112 -5.63 9.49 10.83
C TYR A 112 -4.79 9.72 12.10
N GLY A 113 -3.48 9.40 12.06
CA GLY A 113 -2.58 9.50 13.21
C GLY A 113 -3.09 8.70 14.41
N THR A 114 -3.16 9.37 15.57
CA THR A 114 -3.79 8.86 16.79
C THR A 114 -5.23 9.39 16.86
N PRO A 115 -6.22 8.64 16.38
CA PRO A 115 -7.60 9.11 16.35
C PRO A 115 -8.22 9.12 17.75
N PRO A 116 -9.11 10.10 18.05
CA PRO A 116 -9.75 10.19 19.36
C PRO A 116 -10.76 9.07 19.63
N ARG A 117 -11.23 8.41 18.57
CA ARG A 117 -12.20 7.29 18.64
C ARG A 117 -11.92 6.27 17.54
N LEU A 118 -12.19 5.02 17.83
CA LEU A 118 -12.17 3.89 16.90
C LEU A 118 -13.58 3.30 16.78
N PRO A 119 -13.96 2.70 15.65
CA PRO A 119 -13.18 2.63 14.40
C PRO A 119 -13.13 3.97 13.65
N CYS A 120 -12.03 4.21 12.90
CA CYS A 120 -11.93 5.31 11.96
C CYS A 120 -12.84 5.08 10.76
N ARG A 121 -13.45 6.17 10.27
CA ARG A 121 -14.29 6.21 9.07
C ARG A 121 -13.69 7.17 8.04
N PRO A 122 -14.13 7.13 6.79
CA PRO A 122 -13.65 8.07 5.76
C PRO A 122 -13.82 9.54 6.12
N ASP A 123 -14.83 9.87 6.93
CA ASP A 123 -15.14 11.21 7.43
C ASP A 123 -14.46 11.55 8.77
N THR A 124 -13.73 10.62 9.38
CA THR A 124 -12.91 10.91 10.58
C THR A 124 -11.89 12.00 10.22
N PRO A 125 -11.83 13.12 10.98
CA PRO A 125 -10.89 14.19 10.73
C PRO A 125 -9.44 13.67 10.68
N PRO A 126 -8.68 14.01 9.64
CA PRO A 126 -7.29 13.60 9.54
C PRO A 126 -6.42 14.32 10.58
N ASN A 127 -5.49 13.59 11.18
CA ASN A 127 -4.48 14.08 12.12
C ASN A 127 -3.10 13.51 11.77
N PRO A 128 -2.47 13.91 10.65
CA PRO A 128 -1.22 13.31 10.18
C PRO A 128 -0.04 13.69 11.08
N GLU A 129 0.49 12.72 11.83
CA GLU A 129 1.53 12.90 12.85
C GLU A 129 2.96 12.84 12.30
N ASN A 130 3.14 12.27 11.10
CA ASN A 130 4.45 12.11 10.45
C ASN A 130 4.47 12.69 9.03
N LEU A 131 5.66 12.86 8.45
CA LEU A 131 5.80 13.46 7.12
C LEU A 131 5.12 12.61 6.03
N TYR A 132 5.27 11.28 6.08
CA TYR A 132 4.62 10.39 5.13
C TYR A 132 3.10 10.60 5.12
N ALA A 133 2.46 10.63 6.29
CA ALA A 133 1.04 10.89 6.43
C ALA A 133 0.62 12.25 5.86
N ARG A 134 1.39 13.32 6.15
CA ARG A 134 1.16 14.66 5.58
C ARG A 134 1.25 14.65 4.06
N THR A 135 2.20 13.93 3.47
CA THR A 135 2.31 13.82 2.00
C THR A 135 1.14 13.07 1.38
N LYS A 136 0.63 12.01 2.04
CA LYS A 136 -0.55 11.29 1.57
C LYS A 136 -1.82 12.14 1.63
N LEU A 137 -2.01 12.90 2.72
CA LEU A 137 -3.12 13.84 2.84
C LEU A 137 -3.07 14.95 1.79
N ALA A 138 -1.88 15.49 1.49
CA ALA A 138 -1.68 16.44 0.40
C ALA A 138 -2.03 15.82 -0.98
N GLY A 139 -1.71 14.53 -1.18
CA GLY A 139 -2.11 13.79 -2.38
C GLY A 139 -3.63 13.67 -2.51
N GLU A 140 -4.34 13.35 -1.41
CA GLU A 140 -5.80 13.32 -1.41
C GLU A 140 -6.43 14.68 -1.78
N ALA A 141 -5.85 15.78 -1.28
CA ALA A 141 -6.29 17.12 -1.63
C ALA A 141 -6.14 17.38 -3.15
N MET A 142 -4.98 17.02 -3.73
CA MET A 142 -4.76 17.16 -5.18
C MET A 142 -5.71 16.29 -6.02
N VAL A 143 -6.05 15.09 -5.55
CA VAL A 143 -7.04 14.22 -6.20
C VAL A 143 -8.44 14.83 -6.13
N ARG A 144 -8.82 15.43 -5.02
CA ARG A 144 -10.07 16.17 -4.89
C ARG A 144 -10.13 17.35 -5.87
N ASP A 145 -9.08 18.18 -5.90
CA ASP A 145 -9.00 19.32 -6.83
C ASP A 145 -9.10 18.86 -8.30
N PHE A 146 -8.50 17.72 -8.65
CA PHE A 146 -8.61 17.12 -9.98
C PHE A 146 -10.07 16.71 -10.30
N ARG A 147 -10.77 16.13 -9.34
CA ARG A 147 -12.19 15.77 -9.49
C ARG A 147 -13.07 17.01 -9.64
N ASP A 148 -12.81 18.05 -8.86
CA ASP A 148 -13.57 19.32 -8.90
C ASP A 148 -13.41 20.03 -10.27
N GLN A 149 -12.31 19.72 -10.99
CA GLN A 149 -12.04 20.17 -12.36
C GLN A 149 -12.60 19.21 -13.43
N GLY A 150 -13.42 18.23 -13.06
CA GLY A 150 -14.05 17.26 -13.96
C GLY A 150 -13.26 15.99 -14.23
N GLY A 151 -12.12 15.79 -13.55
CA GLY A 151 -11.35 14.55 -13.64
C GLY A 151 -12.04 13.38 -12.92
N CYS A 152 -11.83 12.17 -13.45
CA CYS A 152 -12.34 10.97 -12.81
C CYS A 152 -11.26 10.37 -11.90
N ALA A 153 -11.52 10.32 -10.58
CA ALA A 153 -10.54 9.74 -9.65
C ALA A 153 -11.20 9.19 -8.39
N ALA A 154 -10.50 8.23 -7.76
CA ALA A 154 -10.87 7.67 -6.46
C ALA A 154 -9.64 7.57 -5.53
N VAL A 155 -9.89 7.56 -4.23
CA VAL A 155 -8.88 7.42 -3.19
C VAL A 155 -9.09 6.11 -2.44
N VAL A 156 -8.02 5.32 -2.30
CA VAL A 156 -7.97 4.11 -1.49
C VAL A 156 -7.01 4.34 -0.33
N ARG A 157 -7.47 4.21 0.90
CA ARG A 157 -6.62 4.27 2.10
C ARG A 157 -6.30 2.86 2.57
N PHE A 158 -5.06 2.46 2.42
CA PHE A 158 -4.61 1.14 2.87
C PHE A 158 -4.26 1.16 4.36
N SER A 159 -4.65 0.08 5.04
CA SER A 159 -4.18 -0.29 6.37
C SER A 159 -2.81 -1.00 6.31
N ASN A 160 -2.49 -1.85 7.28
CA ASN A 160 -1.26 -2.62 7.30
C ASN A 160 -1.38 -3.85 6.38
N VAL A 161 -1.22 -3.64 5.07
CA VAL A 161 -1.24 -4.72 4.08
C VAL A 161 0.02 -5.59 4.25
N PHE A 162 -0.15 -6.92 4.27
CA PHE A 162 0.93 -7.90 4.43
C PHE A 162 0.59 -9.21 3.70
N GLY A 163 1.58 -10.08 3.50
CA GLY A 163 1.34 -11.43 2.97
C GLY A 163 2.22 -11.80 1.76
N SER A 164 3.44 -11.28 1.68
CA SER A 164 4.42 -11.71 0.68
C SER A 164 5.84 -11.62 1.25
N VAL A 165 6.68 -12.59 0.91
CA VAL A 165 8.13 -12.56 1.20
C VAL A 165 8.87 -11.44 0.47
N ALA A 166 8.23 -10.85 -0.55
CA ALA A 166 8.76 -9.70 -1.27
C ALA A 166 8.46 -8.36 -0.58
N ASP A 167 7.77 -8.35 0.58
CA ASP A 167 7.59 -7.14 1.39
C ASP A 167 8.89 -6.79 2.16
N TYR A 168 8.97 -5.57 2.67
CA TYR A 168 10.10 -5.14 3.50
C TYR A 168 10.21 -5.99 4.77
N HIS A 169 11.37 -6.65 4.95
CA HIS A 169 11.60 -7.60 6.03
C HIS A 169 11.62 -6.97 7.43
N ASP A 170 11.73 -5.65 7.52
CA ASP A 170 11.66 -4.87 8.76
C ASP A 170 10.24 -4.39 9.12
N ARG A 171 9.22 -4.71 8.28
CA ARG A 171 7.82 -4.54 8.66
C ARG A 171 7.40 -5.65 9.61
N VAL A 172 6.50 -5.33 10.53
CA VAL A 172 6.17 -6.20 11.67
C VAL A 172 5.72 -7.61 11.26
N ALA A 173 4.79 -7.75 10.31
CA ALA A 173 4.28 -9.06 9.91
C ALA A 173 5.35 -9.91 9.17
N PRO A 174 6.08 -9.40 8.15
CA PRO A 174 7.21 -10.11 7.56
C PRO A 174 8.33 -10.43 8.56
N ALA A 175 8.68 -9.51 9.49
CA ALA A 175 9.71 -9.74 10.49
C ALA A 175 9.37 -10.92 11.42
N PHE A 176 8.12 -10.95 11.91
CA PHE A 176 7.66 -12.05 12.77
C PHE A 176 7.59 -13.36 12.00
N ALA A 177 7.03 -13.37 10.79
CA ALA A 177 6.94 -14.57 9.98
C ALA A 177 8.33 -15.12 9.61
N ALA A 178 9.27 -14.26 9.22
CA ALA A 178 10.64 -14.68 8.90
C ALA A 178 11.42 -15.18 10.12
N ALA A 179 11.21 -14.59 11.31
CA ALA A 179 11.81 -15.08 12.55
C ALA A 179 11.23 -16.45 12.95
N ALA A 180 9.90 -16.58 12.94
CA ALA A 180 9.20 -17.84 13.26
C ALA A 180 9.58 -18.98 12.29
N ALA A 181 9.71 -18.67 10.99
CA ALA A 181 10.12 -19.66 9.98
C ALA A 181 11.49 -20.28 10.25
N ARG A 182 12.37 -19.55 10.93
CA ARG A 182 13.73 -20.00 11.30
C ARG A 182 13.86 -20.49 12.74
N GLY A 183 12.76 -20.56 13.50
CA GLY A 183 12.82 -20.86 14.94
C GLY A 183 13.57 -19.79 15.76
N GLY A 184 13.57 -18.56 15.30
CA GLY A 184 14.33 -17.45 15.88
C GLY A 184 13.53 -16.64 16.89
N VAL A 185 14.07 -15.47 17.29
CA VAL A 185 13.45 -14.58 18.28
C VAL A 185 12.57 -13.54 17.60
N LEU A 186 11.29 -13.52 17.99
CA LEU A 186 10.31 -12.50 17.61
C LEU A 186 10.39 -11.34 18.62
N ARG A 187 10.92 -10.19 18.20
CA ARG A 187 11.03 -8.99 19.06
C ARG A 187 9.78 -8.14 18.96
N VAL A 188 8.97 -8.15 20.01
CA VAL A 188 7.68 -7.46 20.05
C VAL A 188 7.82 -6.16 20.82
N ARG A 189 7.83 -5.03 20.11
CA ARG A 189 7.85 -3.70 20.70
C ARG A 189 6.43 -3.15 20.87
N GLY A 190 6.01 -2.91 22.12
CA GLY A 190 4.66 -2.46 22.42
C GLY A 190 3.63 -3.52 22.05
N GLY A 191 3.70 -4.67 22.69
CA GLY A 191 2.85 -5.84 22.42
C GLY A 191 1.35 -5.59 22.55
N ASP A 192 0.93 -4.60 23.31
CA ASP A 192 -0.44 -4.13 23.53
C ASP A 192 -0.97 -3.23 22.39
N SER A 193 -0.08 -2.68 21.56
CA SER A 193 -0.47 -1.87 20.41
C SER A 193 -1.30 -2.69 19.43
N THR A 194 -2.45 -2.14 18.98
CA THR A 194 -3.40 -2.86 18.11
C THR A 194 -3.54 -2.19 16.75
N PHE A 195 -3.52 -2.99 15.69
CA PHE A 195 -3.65 -2.50 14.32
C PHE A 195 -4.56 -3.40 13.50
N ASP A 196 -5.21 -2.80 12.50
CA ASP A 196 -5.95 -3.53 11.48
C ASP A 196 -4.95 -4.02 10.41
N PHE A 197 -4.78 -5.33 10.33
CA PHE A 197 -3.91 -6.00 9.37
C PHE A 197 -4.75 -6.57 8.23
N THR A 198 -4.45 -6.16 7.00
CA THR A 198 -5.20 -6.60 5.81
C THR A 198 -4.34 -7.57 4.99
N PRO A 199 -4.78 -8.83 4.79
CA PRO A 199 -4.10 -9.75 3.90
C PRO A 199 -3.97 -9.18 2.47
N LEU A 200 -2.80 -9.37 1.85
CA LEU A 200 -2.50 -8.84 0.50
C LEU A 200 -3.55 -9.25 -0.53
N ALA A 201 -3.99 -10.50 -0.49
CA ALA A 201 -4.99 -10.98 -1.43
C ALA A 201 -6.35 -10.27 -1.27
N ASP A 202 -6.77 -9.93 -0.04
CA ASP A 202 -7.98 -9.13 0.18
C ASP A 202 -7.78 -7.68 -0.28
N ALA A 203 -6.60 -7.09 -0.04
CA ALA A 203 -6.28 -5.75 -0.51
C ALA A 203 -6.29 -5.67 -2.05
N VAL A 204 -5.80 -6.70 -2.74
CA VAL A 204 -5.82 -6.80 -4.20
C VAL A 204 -7.24 -6.96 -4.73
N ASP A 205 -8.09 -7.79 -4.10
CA ASP A 205 -9.51 -7.89 -4.45
C ASP A 205 -10.21 -6.53 -4.37
N ALA A 206 -9.89 -5.73 -3.34
CA ALA A 206 -10.41 -4.37 -3.21
C ALA A 206 -9.92 -3.44 -4.33
N VAL A 207 -8.63 -3.53 -4.69
CA VAL A 207 -8.04 -2.76 -5.79
C VAL A 207 -8.72 -3.08 -7.12
N VAL A 208 -8.93 -4.35 -7.43
CA VAL A 208 -9.63 -4.78 -8.65
C VAL A 208 -11.05 -4.23 -8.69
N LYS A 209 -11.78 -4.31 -7.57
CA LYS A 209 -13.13 -3.74 -7.48
C LYS A 209 -13.15 -2.22 -7.62
N MET A 210 -12.16 -1.53 -7.03
CA MET A 210 -12.01 -0.07 -7.16
C MET A 210 -11.72 0.31 -8.62
N VAL A 211 -10.79 -0.36 -9.27
CA VAL A 211 -10.46 -0.15 -10.69
C VAL A 211 -11.71 -0.36 -11.55
N ARG A 212 -12.44 -1.45 -11.37
CA ARG A 212 -13.69 -1.72 -12.09
C ARG A 212 -14.76 -0.65 -11.87
N ALA A 213 -14.88 -0.15 -10.64
CA ALA A 213 -15.85 0.90 -10.32
C ALA A 213 -15.52 2.21 -11.04
N VAL A 214 -14.24 2.62 -11.00
CA VAL A 214 -13.78 3.87 -11.63
C VAL A 214 -13.79 3.76 -13.15
N ASP A 215 -13.43 2.61 -13.71
CA ASP A 215 -13.50 2.33 -15.15
C ASP A 215 -14.94 2.42 -15.71
N ARG A 216 -15.92 2.17 -14.85
CA ARG A 216 -17.37 2.35 -15.15
C ARG A 216 -17.90 3.74 -14.81
N GLY A 217 -17.02 4.70 -14.47
CA GLY A 217 -17.41 6.09 -14.21
C GLY A 217 -17.78 6.40 -12.75
N ALA A 218 -17.51 5.54 -11.79
CA ALA A 218 -17.76 5.80 -10.36
C ALA A 218 -16.68 6.75 -9.77
N CYS A 219 -16.68 8.02 -10.22
CA CYS A 219 -15.65 9.00 -9.89
C CYS A 219 -15.95 9.85 -8.65
N GLY A 220 -17.20 9.82 -8.15
CA GLY A 220 -17.68 10.68 -7.06
C GLY A 220 -17.66 10.05 -5.66
N MET A 221 -17.14 8.82 -5.51
CA MET A 221 -17.18 8.15 -4.22
C MET A 221 -16.22 8.80 -3.19
N PRO A 222 -16.56 8.76 -1.89
CA PRO A 222 -15.63 9.19 -0.83
C PRO A 222 -14.36 8.33 -0.84
N PRO A 223 -13.30 8.73 -0.12
CA PRO A 223 -12.18 7.84 0.16
C PRO A 223 -12.66 6.51 0.74
N VAL A 224 -12.02 5.41 0.36
CA VAL A 224 -12.39 4.06 0.79
C VAL A 224 -11.25 3.45 1.59
N ASP A 225 -11.53 3.11 2.85
CA ASP A 225 -10.56 2.41 3.70
C ASP A 225 -10.59 0.91 3.40
N ILE A 226 -9.42 0.35 3.06
CA ILE A 226 -9.24 -1.08 2.85
C ILE A 226 -8.71 -1.69 4.15
N VAL A 227 -9.65 -2.18 4.92
CA VAL A 227 -9.49 -2.63 6.32
C VAL A 227 -10.32 -3.88 6.58
N THR A 228 -9.91 -4.67 7.55
CA THR A 228 -10.71 -5.83 7.99
C THR A 228 -11.84 -5.46 8.94
N GLY A 229 -11.75 -4.29 9.58
CA GLY A 229 -12.63 -3.87 10.67
C GLY A 229 -12.29 -4.51 12.01
N ARG A 230 -11.17 -5.23 12.09
CA ARG A 230 -10.71 -5.92 13.31
C ARG A 230 -9.25 -5.57 13.59
N SER A 231 -9.00 -4.97 14.73
CA SER A 231 -7.62 -4.73 15.18
C SER A 231 -7.09 -5.95 15.95
N ILE A 232 -5.79 -6.21 15.75
CA ILE A 232 -5.04 -7.31 16.37
C ILE A 232 -3.85 -6.69 17.09
N SER A 233 -3.54 -7.13 18.33
CA SER A 233 -2.35 -6.68 19.03
C SER A 233 -1.08 -7.23 18.38
N LEU A 234 0.02 -6.51 18.53
CA LEU A 234 1.32 -6.99 18.03
C LEU A 234 1.73 -8.30 18.72
N MET A 235 1.34 -8.48 20.00
CA MET A 235 1.53 -9.75 20.71
C MET A 235 0.76 -10.89 20.04
N ASN A 236 -0.52 -10.69 19.74
CA ASN A 236 -1.33 -11.72 19.08
C ASN A 236 -0.81 -12.04 17.68
N LEU A 237 -0.33 -11.03 16.93
CA LEU A 237 0.28 -11.26 15.62
C LEU A 237 1.55 -12.11 15.72
N ALA A 238 2.40 -11.86 16.73
CA ALA A 238 3.59 -12.66 17.00
C ALA A 238 3.23 -14.10 17.39
N GLN A 239 2.21 -14.29 18.25
CA GLN A 239 1.71 -15.61 18.61
C GLN A 239 1.17 -16.40 17.42
N MET A 240 0.45 -15.73 16.50
CA MET A 240 0.02 -16.36 15.24
C MET A 240 1.22 -16.84 14.41
N ALA A 241 2.26 -16.04 14.27
CA ALA A 241 3.46 -16.45 13.55
C ALA A 241 4.18 -17.61 14.24
N LEU A 242 4.32 -17.56 15.58
CA LEU A 242 4.94 -18.60 16.38
C LEU A 242 4.20 -19.95 16.26
N ALA A 243 2.86 -19.92 16.20
CA ALA A 243 2.05 -21.13 16.07
C ALA A 243 2.29 -21.91 14.77
N HIS A 244 2.77 -21.24 13.71
CA HIS A 244 3.07 -21.86 12.41
C HIS A 244 4.56 -22.11 12.18
N GLY A 245 5.41 -21.50 12.98
CA GLY A 245 6.86 -21.66 12.88
C GLY A 245 7.46 -22.25 14.13
N GLY A 246 8.23 -21.47 14.82
CA GLY A 246 8.88 -21.80 16.09
C GLY A 246 9.63 -20.60 16.64
N GLY A 247 10.37 -20.80 17.74
CA GLY A 247 11.19 -19.75 18.34
C GLY A 247 10.61 -19.18 19.63
N ASP A 248 11.09 -18.01 20.03
CA ASP A 248 10.73 -17.34 21.27
C ASP A 248 10.22 -15.92 21.03
N ILE A 249 9.38 -15.43 21.94
CA ILE A 249 8.94 -14.03 21.95
C ILE A 249 9.72 -13.26 23.02
N VAL A 250 10.36 -12.16 22.61
CA VAL A 250 10.95 -11.17 23.52
C VAL A 250 10.17 -9.88 23.41
N VAL A 251 9.63 -9.42 24.54
CA VAL A 251 8.89 -8.18 24.64
C VAL A 251 9.85 -7.03 24.92
N GLU A 252 9.78 -5.99 24.10
CA GLU A 252 10.56 -4.76 24.25
C GLU A 252 9.61 -3.59 24.51
N GLU A 253 10.11 -2.54 25.19
CA GLU A 253 9.35 -1.33 25.41
C GLU A 253 8.94 -0.65 24.10
N ARG A 254 7.73 -0.05 24.11
CA ARG A 254 7.22 0.69 22.97
C ARG A 254 7.99 2.00 22.79
N GLN A 255 8.33 2.34 21.58
CA GLN A 255 8.82 3.67 21.25
C GLN A 255 7.65 4.68 21.22
N PRO A 256 7.77 5.85 21.86
CA PRO A 256 6.65 6.77 22.11
C PRO A 256 6.09 7.48 20.86
N PHE A 257 6.76 7.39 19.71
CA PHE A 257 6.46 8.18 18.51
C PHE A 257 5.51 7.52 17.48
N TYR A 258 4.94 6.35 17.78
CA TYR A 258 4.05 5.67 16.86
C TYR A 258 2.64 5.56 17.44
N PRO A 259 1.57 5.70 16.60
CA PRO A 259 0.20 5.42 17.02
C PRO A 259 0.13 4.05 17.68
N ALA A 260 -0.55 3.98 18.83
CA ALA A 260 -0.67 2.73 19.58
C ALA A 260 -1.79 1.84 19.05
N HIS A 261 -2.82 2.46 18.47
CA HIS A 261 -4.05 1.76 18.13
C HIS A 261 -4.62 2.30 16.81
N PHE A 262 -5.06 1.38 15.96
CA PHE A 262 -5.81 1.70 14.76
C PHE A 262 -6.80 0.57 14.44
N GLN A 263 -8.04 0.96 14.17
CA GLN A 263 -9.08 0.11 13.61
C GLN A 263 -9.86 0.95 12.59
N GLY A 264 -10.06 0.43 11.39
CA GLY A 264 -10.87 1.09 10.37
C GLY A 264 -12.28 0.52 10.30
N ASP A 265 -13.21 1.31 9.74
CA ASP A 265 -14.58 0.88 9.44
C ASP A 265 -14.65 0.44 7.96
N PRO A 266 -14.95 -0.83 7.66
CA PRO A 266 -15.06 -1.33 6.28
C PRO A 266 -16.35 -0.89 5.58
N GLY A 267 -17.25 -0.18 6.22
CA GLY A 267 -18.58 0.16 5.72
C GLY A 267 -18.56 0.91 4.38
N ALA A 268 -17.61 1.80 4.15
CA ALA A 268 -17.46 2.48 2.88
C ALA A 268 -17.05 1.53 1.74
N ALA A 269 -16.12 0.61 2.00
CA ALA A 269 -15.71 -0.41 1.02
C ALA A 269 -16.87 -1.37 0.69
N GLN A 270 -17.63 -1.78 1.70
CA GLN A 270 -18.82 -2.61 1.50
C GLN A 270 -19.87 -1.88 0.66
N LYS A 271 -20.17 -0.62 1.00
CA LYS A 271 -21.21 0.19 0.33
C LYS A 271 -20.86 0.50 -1.12
N HIS A 272 -19.64 0.94 -1.39
CA HIS A 272 -19.25 1.48 -2.71
C HIS A 272 -18.64 0.44 -3.64
N LEU A 273 -18.01 -0.61 -3.09
CA LEU A 273 -17.32 -1.65 -3.86
C LEU A 273 -17.96 -3.04 -3.71
N GLY A 274 -18.91 -3.23 -2.80
CA GLY A 274 -19.39 -4.56 -2.42
C GLY A 274 -18.26 -5.44 -1.89
N TRP A 275 -17.26 -4.82 -1.23
CA TRP A 275 -16.08 -5.51 -0.74
C TRP A 275 -16.06 -5.61 0.78
N VAL A 276 -15.67 -6.78 1.25
CA VAL A 276 -15.30 -7.03 2.65
C VAL A 276 -14.09 -7.96 2.66
N ALA A 277 -13.21 -7.78 3.64
CA ALA A 277 -12.10 -8.72 3.87
C ALA A 277 -12.66 -10.10 4.25
N ARG A 278 -12.14 -11.16 3.66
CA ARG A 278 -12.66 -12.52 3.83
C ARG A 278 -11.64 -13.47 4.45
N ARG A 279 -10.34 -13.18 4.28
CA ARG A 279 -9.28 -14.08 4.73
C ARG A 279 -8.96 -13.83 6.19
N PRO A 280 -9.00 -14.86 7.06
CA PRO A 280 -8.52 -14.73 8.42
C PRO A 280 -7.06 -14.28 8.45
N VAL A 281 -6.74 -13.32 9.32
CA VAL A 281 -5.35 -12.82 9.45
C VAL A 281 -4.41 -13.94 9.90
N ALA A 282 -4.87 -14.85 10.78
CA ALA A 282 -4.08 -15.99 11.23
C ALA A 282 -3.64 -16.89 10.07
N ASP A 283 -4.56 -17.19 9.14
CA ASP A 283 -4.26 -18.03 7.97
C ASP A 283 -3.25 -17.33 7.05
N ALA A 284 -3.40 -16.03 6.85
CA ALA A 284 -2.46 -15.24 6.03
C ALA A 284 -1.06 -15.14 6.68
N VAL A 285 -0.99 -15.05 8.01
CA VAL A 285 0.28 -15.11 8.76
C VAL A 285 0.90 -16.49 8.63
N GLY A 286 0.11 -17.55 8.81
CA GLY A 286 0.57 -18.93 8.65
C GLY A 286 1.15 -19.18 7.25
N GLN A 287 0.44 -18.76 6.20
CA GLN A 287 0.93 -18.86 4.83
C GLN A 287 2.25 -18.11 4.63
N LEU A 288 2.38 -16.90 5.19
CA LEU A 288 3.61 -16.11 5.10
C LEU A 288 4.79 -16.80 5.80
N VAL A 289 4.56 -17.46 6.95
CA VAL A 289 5.60 -18.28 7.63
C VAL A 289 6.04 -19.42 6.74
N GLU A 290 5.10 -20.15 6.13
CA GLU A 290 5.42 -21.25 5.21
C GLU A 290 6.17 -20.78 3.95
N ASP A 291 5.81 -19.62 3.42
CA ASP A 291 6.52 -19.03 2.27
C ASP A 291 7.96 -18.65 2.63
N PHE A 292 8.23 -18.15 3.84
CA PHE A 292 9.59 -17.90 4.34
C PHE A 292 10.38 -19.18 4.58
N LYS A 293 9.75 -20.28 5.04
CA LYS A 293 10.42 -21.60 5.16
C LYS A 293 10.90 -22.08 3.79
N ARG A 294 10.03 -22.07 2.79
CA ARG A 294 10.35 -22.46 1.41
C ARG A 294 11.45 -21.59 0.78
N LEU A 295 11.48 -20.30 1.09
CA LEU A 295 12.53 -19.40 0.63
C LEU A 295 13.88 -19.76 1.25
N GLY A 296 13.92 -20.08 2.55
CA GLY A 296 15.13 -20.53 3.25
C GLY A 296 15.68 -21.85 2.70
N GLU A 297 14.82 -22.80 2.35
CA GLU A 297 15.21 -24.08 1.75
C GLU A 297 15.87 -23.93 0.36
N ARG A 298 15.48 -22.88 -0.41
CA ARG A 298 16.06 -22.58 -1.73
C ARG A 298 17.39 -21.85 -1.68
N GLY A 299 17.89 -21.50 -0.48
CA GLY A 299 19.13 -20.73 -0.30
C GLY A 299 19.07 -19.28 -0.81
N ASP A 300 17.88 -18.82 -1.21
CA ASP A 300 17.65 -17.47 -1.69
C ASP A 300 17.54 -16.50 -0.51
N ALA A 301 18.68 -16.09 0.05
CA ALA A 301 18.78 -14.94 0.91
C ALA A 301 18.52 -13.68 0.06
N ASN A 302 17.27 -13.44 -0.30
CA ASN A 302 16.85 -12.20 -0.97
C ASN A 302 16.93 -11.06 0.04
N THR A 303 18.13 -10.54 0.25
CA THR A 303 18.35 -9.23 0.85
C THR A 303 17.68 -8.24 -0.07
N GLN A 304 16.50 -7.75 0.31
CA GLN A 304 15.86 -6.62 -0.37
C GLN A 304 16.84 -5.46 -0.38
N ASN A 305 17.47 -5.32 -1.51
CA ASN A 305 18.44 -4.29 -1.76
C ASN A 305 17.68 -2.95 -1.81
N HIS A 306 18.02 -1.99 -0.94
CA HIS A 306 17.52 -0.61 -0.98
C HIS A 306 18.04 0.16 -2.21
N SER A 307 18.42 -0.56 -3.27
CA SER A 307 18.97 -0.04 -4.53
C SER A 307 18.09 1.04 -5.19
N TRP A 308 16.79 1.03 -4.92
CA TRP A 308 15.89 2.08 -5.40
C TRP A 308 16.18 3.47 -4.78
N LEU A 309 16.69 3.51 -3.54
CA LEU A 309 17.11 4.77 -2.90
C LEU A 309 18.21 5.46 -3.69
N SER A 310 19.22 4.71 -4.12
CA SER A 310 20.32 5.23 -4.96
C SER A 310 19.85 5.67 -6.35
N ALA A 311 18.77 5.06 -6.87
CA ALA A 311 18.19 5.44 -8.16
C ALA A 311 17.23 6.64 -8.06
N ALA A 312 16.75 6.97 -6.85
CA ALA A 312 15.79 8.05 -6.61
C ALA A 312 16.47 9.34 -6.10
N LEU A 313 17.70 9.23 -5.53
CA LEU A 313 18.59 10.33 -5.16
C LEU A 313 19.32 10.86 -6.38
#